data_f276e46a78db3e5114cd07b95c6fbc6a
#
_entry.id   f276e46a78db3e5114cd07b95c6fbc6a
#
_cell.length_a   1.000
_cell.length_b   1.000
_cell.length_c   1.000
_cell.angle_alpha   90.00
_cell.angle_beta   90.00
_cell.angle_gamma   90.00
#
_symmetry.space_group_name_H-M   'P 1'
#
loop_
_entity.id
_entity.type
_entity.pdbx_description
1 polymer ?
#
loop_
_entity_poly.entity_id
_entity_poly.type
_entity_poly.pdbx_seq_one_letter_code
_entity_poly.pdbx_strand_id
1 'polypeptide(L)'
;MLRAIKVRLYPNKTQEQELNKVLGSYRFIYNHMLAQKQEAYNKDKTNLKLFDLAHYLHNVLLKDENYAWLKEQNTKVMRQAIRRVLTAYNCFFKQHNGFPKFKSKKNKQSVLFPIDAISKTNKFNTRHITLTKNLKNILFRCSNLYLLRLRKFKDNI
;
A
#
# COMPACT_ATOMS: atom_id res chain seq x y z
N MET A 1 20.20 -12.21 4.96
CA MET A 1 19.59 -11.56 6.14
C MET A 1 18.82 -10.32 5.67
N LEU A 2 17.51 -10.24 5.90
CA LEU A 2 16.72 -9.07 5.56
C LEU A 2 16.89 -7.98 6.62
N ARG A 3 17.10 -6.73 6.18
CA ARG A 3 17.22 -5.56 7.07
C ARG A 3 16.23 -4.48 6.64
N ALA A 4 15.53 -3.88 7.61
CA ALA A 4 14.67 -2.73 7.39
C ALA A 4 15.42 -1.44 7.77
N ILE A 5 15.33 -0.43 6.93
CA ILE A 5 15.94 0.89 7.16
C ILE A 5 14.82 1.93 7.15
N LYS A 6 14.75 2.74 8.21
CA LYS A 6 13.81 3.85 8.30
C LYS A 6 14.47 5.13 7.79
N VAL A 7 13.87 5.76 6.80
CA VAL A 7 14.34 7.03 6.23
C VAL A 7 13.22 8.08 6.26
N ARG A 8 13.59 9.35 6.28
CA ARG A 8 12.63 10.46 6.16
C ARG A 8 12.58 10.90 4.70
N LEU A 9 11.37 10.99 4.15
CA LEU A 9 11.11 11.50 2.81
C LEU A 9 10.86 13.01 2.85
N TYR A 10 11.30 13.70 1.79
CA TYR A 10 11.10 15.14 1.58
C TYR A 10 10.47 15.35 0.20
N PRO A 11 9.18 15.07 0.06
CA PRO A 11 8.47 15.28 -1.19
C PRO A 11 8.29 16.78 -1.47
N ASN A 12 8.32 17.16 -2.75
CA ASN A 12 7.83 18.47 -3.19
C ASN A 12 6.30 18.52 -3.20
N LYS A 13 5.71 19.70 -3.45
CA LYS A 13 4.23 19.89 -3.43
C LYS A 13 3.49 18.91 -4.35
N THR A 14 3.99 18.70 -5.56
CA THR A 14 3.36 17.77 -6.52
C THR A 14 3.45 16.33 -6.03
N GLN A 15 4.62 15.91 -5.53
CA GLN A 15 4.83 14.58 -4.96
C GLN A 15 3.98 14.37 -3.70
N GLU A 16 3.80 15.39 -2.87
CA GLU A 16 2.95 15.33 -1.69
C GLU A 16 1.48 15.14 -2.08
N GLN A 17 0.99 15.84 -3.09
CA GLN A 17 -0.36 15.66 -3.63
C GLN A 17 -0.56 14.23 -4.14
N GLU A 18 0.38 13.69 -4.91
CA GLU A 18 0.31 12.31 -5.40
C GLU A 18 0.40 11.28 -4.26
N LEU A 19 1.24 11.50 -3.26
CA LEU A 19 1.28 10.65 -2.06
C LEU A 19 -0.07 10.66 -1.32
N ASN A 20 -0.69 11.82 -1.17
CA ASN A 20 -2.01 11.96 -0.54
C ASN A 20 -3.11 11.25 -1.34
N LYS A 21 -3.07 11.28 -2.68
CA LYS A 21 -3.97 10.49 -3.54
C LYS A 21 -3.78 9.00 -3.31
N VAL A 22 -2.54 8.51 -3.30
CA VAL A 22 -2.23 7.10 -3.05
C VAL A 22 -2.71 6.66 -1.66
N LEU A 23 -2.44 7.48 -0.63
CA LEU A 23 -2.89 7.20 0.75
C LEU A 23 -4.41 7.17 0.86
N GLY A 24 -5.09 8.11 0.18
CA GLY A 24 -6.55 8.17 0.10
C GLY A 24 -7.15 6.93 -0.56
N SER A 25 -6.62 6.56 -1.73
CA SER A 25 -7.04 5.38 -2.49
C SER A 25 -6.82 4.08 -1.69
N TYR A 26 -5.66 3.96 -1.06
CA TYR A 26 -5.34 2.79 -0.24
C TYR A 26 -6.29 2.64 0.95
N ARG A 27 -6.62 3.74 1.64
CA ARG A 27 -7.59 3.77 2.72
C ARG A 27 -8.99 3.43 2.23
N PHE A 28 -9.40 4.01 1.10
CA PHE A 28 -10.70 3.73 0.49
C PHE A 28 -10.84 2.23 0.17
N ILE A 29 -9.88 1.64 -0.53
CA ILE A 29 -9.90 0.21 -0.85
C ILE A 29 -9.93 -0.65 0.42
N TYR A 30 -9.10 -0.32 1.42
CA TYR A 30 -9.13 -1.04 2.70
C TYR A 30 -10.53 -1.03 3.32
N ASN A 31 -11.15 0.13 3.43
CA ASN A 31 -12.47 0.27 4.05
C ASN A 31 -13.56 -0.41 3.21
N HIS A 32 -13.52 -0.25 1.91
CA HIS A 32 -14.50 -0.86 1.00
C HIS A 32 -14.43 -2.39 1.06
N MET A 33 -13.23 -2.98 1.02
CA MET A 33 -13.05 -4.42 1.12
C MET A 33 -13.38 -4.97 2.50
N LEU A 34 -13.14 -4.18 3.55
CA LEU A 34 -13.58 -4.54 4.90
C LEU A 34 -15.11 -4.61 4.99
N ALA A 35 -15.82 -3.60 4.43
CA ALA A 35 -17.28 -3.58 4.38
C ALA A 35 -17.83 -4.78 3.60
N GLN A 36 -17.30 -5.05 2.40
CA GLN A 36 -17.72 -6.18 1.57
C GLN A 36 -17.57 -7.53 2.29
N LYS A 37 -16.46 -7.70 3.01
CA LYS A 37 -16.22 -8.92 3.78
C LYS A 37 -17.19 -9.08 4.95
N GLN A 38 -17.51 -7.99 5.63
CA GLN A 38 -18.49 -7.98 6.73
C GLN A 38 -19.91 -8.27 6.21
N GLU A 39 -20.29 -7.62 5.11
CA GLU A 39 -21.61 -7.78 4.48
C GLU A 39 -21.84 -9.21 4.01
N ALA A 40 -20.89 -9.80 3.27
CA ALA A 40 -20.98 -11.19 2.83
C ALA A 40 -21.11 -12.18 4.01
N TYR A 41 -20.36 -11.93 5.08
CA TYR A 41 -20.47 -12.78 6.27
C TYR A 41 -21.81 -12.64 7.00
N ASN A 42 -22.35 -11.41 7.07
CA ASN A 42 -23.63 -11.18 7.73
C ASN A 42 -24.79 -11.77 6.94
N LYS A 43 -24.73 -11.70 5.60
CA LYS A 43 -25.79 -12.19 4.71
C LYS A 43 -25.90 -13.71 4.68
N ASP A 44 -24.79 -14.39 4.40
CA ASP A 44 -24.78 -15.82 4.11
C ASP A 44 -23.59 -16.59 4.75
N LYS A 45 -22.91 -15.97 5.70
CA LYS A 45 -21.72 -16.52 6.38
C LYS A 45 -20.54 -16.77 5.43
N THR A 46 -20.56 -16.20 4.23
CA THR A 46 -19.47 -16.35 3.25
C THR A 46 -18.20 -15.65 3.72
N ASN A 47 -17.08 -16.37 3.73
CA ASN A 47 -15.78 -15.85 4.10
C ASN A 47 -14.96 -15.50 2.84
N LEU A 48 -15.10 -14.28 2.33
CA LEU A 48 -14.37 -13.81 1.16
C LEU A 48 -12.84 -13.87 1.38
N LYS A 49 -12.16 -14.53 0.43
CA LYS A 49 -10.69 -14.70 0.41
C LYS A 49 -10.02 -13.66 -0.49
N LEU A 50 -8.70 -13.74 -0.61
CA LEU A 50 -7.92 -12.81 -1.43
C LEU A 50 -8.37 -12.77 -2.90
N PHE A 51 -8.66 -13.93 -3.46
CA PHE A 51 -9.08 -14.04 -4.86
C PHE A 51 -10.43 -13.34 -5.09
N ASP A 52 -11.40 -13.59 -4.23
CA ASP A 52 -12.77 -13.03 -4.32
C ASP A 52 -12.72 -11.49 -4.25
N LEU A 53 -12.00 -10.95 -3.28
CA LEU A 53 -11.83 -9.50 -3.12
C LEU A 53 -11.01 -8.87 -4.25
N ALA A 54 -10.01 -9.56 -4.78
CA ALA A 54 -9.25 -9.09 -5.93
C ALA A 54 -10.09 -9.12 -7.21
N HIS A 55 -10.89 -10.15 -7.41
CA HIS A 55 -11.85 -10.24 -8.51
C HIS A 55 -12.89 -9.11 -8.43
N TYR A 56 -13.44 -8.86 -7.26
CA TYR A 56 -14.37 -7.76 -7.02
C TYR A 56 -13.72 -6.40 -7.33
N LEU A 57 -12.48 -6.17 -6.90
CA LEU A 57 -11.73 -4.95 -7.24
C LEU A 57 -11.64 -4.74 -8.74
N HIS A 58 -11.24 -5.77 -9.51
CA HIS A 58 -10.98 -5.65 -10.94
C HIS A 58 -12.24 -5.61 -11.80
N ASN A 59 -13.25 -6.41 -11.46
CA ASN A 59 -14.41 -6.62 -12.32
C ASN A 59 -15.63 -5.79 -11.92
N VAL A 60 -15.67 -5.31 -10.70
CA VAL A 60 -16.77 -4.47 -10.20
C VAL A 60 -16.25 -3.07 -9.95
N LEU A 61 -15.38 -2.88 -8.98
CA LEU A 61 -15.03 -1.57 -8.48
C LEU A 61 -14.27 -0.71 -9.52
N LEU A 62 -13.31 -1.28 -10.26
CA LEU A 62 -12.56 -0.54 -11.29
C LEU A 62 -13.35 -0.33 -12.59
N LYS A 63 -14.48 -1.01 -12.78
CA LYS A 63 -15.37 -0.79 -13.94
C LYS A 63 -16.45 0.24 -13.66
N ASP A 64 -16.77 0.49 -12.40
CA ASP A 64 -17.75 1.46 -11.98
C ASP A 64 -17.24 2.89 -12.27
N GLU A 65 -18.05 3.67 -12.97
CA GLU A 65 -17.74 5.05 -13.35
C GLU A 65 -17.60 5.97 -12.13
N ASN A 66 -18.32 5.69 -11.04
CA ASN A 66 -18.23 6.45 -9.80
C ASN A 66 -16.82 6.37 -9.16
N TYR A 67 -16.06 5.32 -9.50
CA TYR A 67 -14.70 5.08 -8.99
C TYR A 67 -13.62 5.17 -10.07
N ALA A 68 -13.89 5.88 -11.19
CA ALA A 68 -12.96 6.03 -12.30
C ALA A 68 -11.58 6.56 -11.86
N TRP A 69 -11.54 7.40 -10.84
CA TRP A 69 -10.32 7.95 -10.24
C TRP A 69 -9.37 6.87 -9.65
N LEU A 70 -9.88 5.68 -9.32
CA LEU A 70 -9.04 4.56 -8.87
C LEU A 70 -8.17 3.99 -10.00
N LYS A 71 -8.58 4.14 -11.28
CA LYS A 71 -7.82 3.66 -12.44
C LYS A 71 -6.46 4.35 -12.58
N GLU A 72 -6.32 5.56 -12.04
CA GLU A 72 -5.05 6.29 -12.02
C GLU A 72 -4.03 5.66 -11.07
N GLN A 73 -4.49 4.85 -10.12
CA GLN A 73 -3.66 4.28 -9.07
C GLN A 73 -3.08 2.93 -9.47
N ASN A 74 -1.92 2.61 -8.90
CA ASN A 74 -1.27 1.33 -9.16
C ASN A 74 -2.05 0.17 -8.52
N THR A 75 -2.57 -0.75 -9.35
CA THR A 75 -3.37 -1.90 -8.91
C THR A 75 -2.63 -2.83 -7.97
N LYS A 76 -1.31 -2.96 -8.11
CA LYS A 76 -0.48 -3.78 -7.20
C LYS A 76 -0.45 -3.18 -5.79
N VAL A 77 -0.43 -1.85 -5.67
CA VAL A 77 -0.53 -1.15 -4.38
C VAL A 77 -1.93 -1.34 -3.79
N MET A 78 -2.99 -1.23 -4.61
CA MET A 78 -4.36 -1.47 -4.16
C MET A 78 -4.57 -2.90 -3.63
N ARG A 79 -3.98 -3.90 -4.28
CA ARG A 79 -3.99 -5.30 -3.80
C ARG A 79 -3.34 -5.48 -2.42
N GLN A 80 -2.36 -4.65 -2.06
CA GLN A 80 -1.80 -4.68 -0.70
C GLN A 80 -2.79 -4.18 0.35
N ALA A 81 -3.71 -3.28 0.01
CA ALA A 81 -4.79 -2.89 0.91
C ALA A 81 -5.72 -4.07 1.21
N ILE A 82 -6.06 -4.90 0.20
CA ILE A 82 -6.83 -6.13 0.39
C ILE A 82 -6.10 -7.11 1.32
N ARG A 83 -4.82 -7.37 1.05
CA ARG A 83 -4.00 -8.25 1.91
C ARG A 83 -3.99 -7.76 3.36
N ARG A 84 -3.97 -6.44 3.56
CA ARG A 84 -3.97 -5.84 4.90
C ARG A 84 -5.29 -6.05 5.64
N VAL A 85 -6.44 -6.06 4.93
CA VAL A 85 -7.72 -6.46 5.52
C VAL A 85 -7.65 -7.91 6.00
N LEU A 86 -7.19 -8.83 5.15
CA LEU A 86 -7.08 -10.25 5.49
C LEU A 86 -6.10 -10.49 6.66
N THR A 87 -4.97 -9.77 6.67
CA THR A 87 -4.03 -9.83 7.79
C THR A 87 -4.67 -9.36 9.10
N ALA A 88 -5.49 -8.28 9.06
CA ALA A 88 -6.19 -7.79 10.23
C ALA A 88 -7.16 -8.83 10.80
N TYR A 89 -7.89 -9.56 9.92
CA TYR A 89 -8.73 -10.68 10.35
C TYR A 89 -7.90 -11.85 10.91
N ASN A 90 -6.78 -12.19 10.29
CA ASN A 90 -5.89 -13.23 10.80
C ASN A 90 -5.34 -12.88 12.19
N CYS A 91 -4.97 -11.62 12.41
CA CYS A 91 -4.54 -11.15 13.73
C CYS A 91 -5.68 -11.21 14.76
N PHE A 92 -6.90 -10.88 14.37
CA PHE A 92 -8.06 -11.01 15.23
C PHE A 92 -8.30 -12.46 15.67
N PHE A 93 -8.34 -13.41 14.72
CA PHE A 93 -8.63 -14.81 15.03
C PHE A 93 -7.48 -15.55 15.70
N LYS A 94 -6.22 -15.28 15.31
CA LYS A 94 -5.06 -16.05 15.79
C LYS A 94 -4.33 -15.40 16.97
N GLN A 95 -4.35 -14.08 17.07
CA GLN A 95 -3.58 -13.33 18.05
C GLN A 95 -4.48 -12.60 19.06
N HIS A 96 -5.79 -12.84 19.02
CA HIS A 96 -6.78 -12.19 19.89
C HIS A 96 -6.71 -10.64 19.90
N ASN A 97 -6.26 -10.06 18.78
CA ASN A 97 -6.29 -8.60 18.59
C ASN A 97 -7.74 -8.13 18.41
N GLY A 98 -7.97 -6.84 18.61
CA GLY A 98 -9.29 -6.26 18.39
C GLY A 98 -9.82 -6.47 16.96
N PHE A 99 -11.16 -6.48 16.81
CA PHE A 99 -11.82 -6.63 15.53
C PHE A 99 -11.36 -5.55 14.52
N PRO A 100 -11.18 -5.89 13.22
CA PRO A 100 -10.74 -4.95 12.19
C PRO A 100 -11.64 -3.72 12.12
N LYS A 101 -11.05 -2.51 12.24
CA LYS A 101 -11.76 -1.24 12.24
C LYS A 101 -11.54 -0.49 10.92
N PHE A 102 -12.54 0.30 10.51
CA PHE A 102 -12.40 1.25 9.41
C PHE A 102 -11.32 2.29 9.72
N LYS A 103 -10.60 2.68 8.66
CA LYS A 103 -9.54 3.70 8.78
C LYS A 103 -10.08 5.08 8.46
N SER A 104 -9.76 6.06 9.29
CA SER A 104 -10.07 7.46 9.06
C SER A 104 -8.84 8.24 8.57
N LYS A 105 -9.05 9.43 7.98
CA LYS A 105 -7.96 10.33 7.60
C LYS A 105 -7.15 10.82 8.80
N LYS A 106 -7.78 10.90 9.96
CA LYS A 106 -7.14 11.34 11.22
C LYS A 106 -6.16 10.31 11.79
N ASN A 107 -6.32 9.03 11.43
CA ASN A 107 -5.45 7.97 11.89
C ASN A 107 -4.12 7.98 11.12
N LYS A 108 -3.07 7.41 11.74
CA LYS A 108 -1.77 7.25 11.09
C LYS A 108 -1.93 6.53 9.74
N GLN A 109 -1.55 7.21 8.67
CA GLN A 109 -1.63 6.68 7.31
C GLN A 109 -0.39 5.85 7.00
N SER A 110 -0.57 4.76 6.27
CA SER A 110 0.55 3.95 5.77
C SER A 110 0.14 3.20 4.51
N VAL A 111 1.06 3.10 3.57
CA VAL A 111 0.92 2.34 2.32
C VAL A 111 2.10 1.40 2.17
N LEU A 112 1.85 0.21 1.67
CA LEU A 112 2.87 -0.73 1.27
C LEU A 112 3.02 -0.68 -0.26
N PHE A 113 4.22 -0.37 -0.72
CA PHE A 113 4.61 -0.48 -2.12
C PHE A 113 5.36 -1.80 -2.31
N PRO A 114 4.77 -2.81 -2.97
CA PRO A 114 5.48 -4.05 -3.24
C PRO A 114 6.58 -3.81 -4.29
N ILE A 115 7.64 -4.61 -4.25
CA ILE A 115 8.81 -4.44 -5.12
C ILE A 115 8.46 -4.49 -6.62
N ASP A 116 7.46 -5.26 -6.98
CA ASP A 116 6.96 -5.39 -8.35
C ASP A 116 6.02 -4.24 -8.77
N ALA A 117 5.59 -3.38 -7.84
CA ALA A 117 4.94 -2.09 -8.14
C ALA A 117 5.96 -0.99 -8.37
N ILE A 118 7.14 -1.15 -7.81
CA ILE A 118 8.29 -0.29 -8.01
C ILE A 118 8.86 -0.63 -9.39
N SER A 119 8.92 0.35 -10.30
CA SER A 119 9.40 0.11 -11.67
C SER A 119 10.84 -0.43 -11.69
N LYS A 120 11.15 -1.34 -12.62
CA LYS A 120 12.51 -1.88 -12.82
C LYS A 120 13.58 -0.80 -13.10
N THR A 121 13.16 0.38 -13.53
CA THR A 121 14.01 1.56 -13.73
C THR A 121 14.30 2.33 -12.44
N ASN A 122 13.75 1.89 -11.32
CA ASN A 122 13.96 2.53 -10.04
C ASN A 122 15.33 2.19 -9.49
N LYS A 123 16.29 2.91 -9.99
CA LYS A 123 17.59 2.95 -9.34
C LYS A 123 17.40 3.65 -8.00
N PHE A 124 17.54 2.90 -6.94
CA PHE A 124 17.75 3.45 -5.61
C PHE A 124 19.04 4.26 -5.66
N ASN A 125 18.91 5.55 -5.82
CA ASN A 125 20.06 6.44 -5.77
C ASN A 125 20.36 6.76 -4.30
N THR A 126 21.58 7.19 -4.00
CA THR A 126 22.04 7.48 -2.64
C THR A 126 21.21 8.54 -1.90
N ARG A 127 20.33 9.27 -2.59
CA ARG A 127 19.51 10.35 -2.02
C ARG A 127 18.05 10.38 -2.48
N HIS A 128 17.68 9.60 -3.50
CA HIS A 128 16.34 9.63 -4.09
C HIS A 128 15.74 8.25 -4.18
N ILE A 129 14.44 8.16 -3.94
CA ILE A 129 13.65 6.95 -4.11
C ILE A 129 12.50 7.21 -5.08
N THR A 130 12.23 6.25 -5.95
CA THR A 130 11.05 6.24 -6.81
C THR A 130 10.14 5.12 -6.35
N LEU A 131 8.90 5.44 -6.04
CA LEU A 131 7.91 4.49 -5.52
C LEU A 131 6.99 3.96 -6.62
N THR A 132 6.54 4.85 -7.51
CA THR A 132 5.68 4.49 -8.66
C THR A 132 6.03 5.36 -9.86
N LYS A 133 5.37 5.09 -11.01
CA LYS A 133 5.53 5.89 -12.23
C LYS A 133 5.28 7.40 -12.00
N ASN A 134 4.36 7.74 -11.12
CA ASN A 134 3.98 9.11 -10.80
C ASN A 134 4.77 9.69 -9.60
N LEU A 135 5.39 8.83 -8.79
CA LEU A 135 6.16 9.19 -7.59
C LEU A 135 7.65 8.92 -7.81
N LYS A 136 8.28 9.72 -8.66
CA LYS A 136 9.69 9.59 -9.04
C LYS A 136 10.57 10.55 -8.24
N ASN A 137 11.82 10.11 -7.98
CA ASN A 137 12.90 10.94 -7.44
C ASN A 137 12.53 11.71 -6.16
N ILE A 138 11.83 11.06 -5.21
CA ILE A 138 11.54 11.66 -3.92
C ILE A 138 12.84 11.70 -3.12
N LEU A 139 13.23 12.88 -2.67
CA LEU A 139 14.40 13.06 -1.83
C LEU A 139 14.20 12.36 -0.48
N PHE A 140 15.20 11.63 -0.02
CA PHE A 140 15.21 11.10 1.35
C PHE A 140 16.52 11.43 2.06
N ARG A 141 16.48 11.48 3.38
CA ARG A 141 17.65 11.63 4.22
C ARG A 141 17.75 10.46 5.19
N CYS A 142 18.96 9.95 5.32
CA CYS A 142 19.32 8.97 6.34
C CYS A 142 20.75 9.28 6.83
N SER A 143 21.15 8.68 7.94
CA SER A 143 22.49 8.87 8.46
C SER A 143 23.55 8.30 7.51
N ASN A 144 24.77 8.85 7.53
CA ASN A 144 25.88 8.39 6.70
C ASN A 144 26.18 6.90 6.89
N LEU A 145 26.02 6.40 8.09
CA LEU A 145 26.19 4.98 8.42
C LEU A 145 25.22 4.08 7.65
N TYR A 146 23.97 4.51 7.46
CA TYR A 146 22.98 3.81 6.65
C TYR A 146 23.26 3.92 5.15
N LEU A 147 23.78 5.07 4.69
CA LEU A 147 24.19 5.25 3.28
C LEU A 147 25.33 4.31 2.91
N LEU A 148 26.33 4.16 3.77
CA LEU A 148 27.44 3.21 3.58
C LEU A 148 26.94 1.76 3.54
N ARG A 149 25.99 1.40 4.37
CA ARG A 149 25.35 0.07 4.36
C ARG A 149 24.56 -0.16 3.08
N LEU A 150 23.81 0.83 2.59
CA LEU A 150 23.06 0.74 1.33
C LEU A 150 23.99 0.58 0.12
N ARG A 151 25.15 1.27 0.09
CA ARG A 151 26.17 1.10 -0.97
C ARG A 151 26.71 -0.33 -1.00
N LYS A 152 27.09 -0.88 0.16
CA LYS A 152 27.56 -2.29 0.25
C LYS A 152 26.53 -3.33 -0.22
N PHE A 153 25.22 -3.03 -0.13
CA PHE A 153 24.18 -3.91 -0.67
C PHE A 153 24.04 -3.81 -2.19
N LYS A 154 24.34 -2.64 -2.78
CA LYS A 154 24.27 -2.44 -4.23
C LYS A 154 25.40 -3.16 -4.97
N ASP A 155 26.55 -3.30 -4.33
CA ASP A 155 27.74 -3.92 -4.92
C ASP A 155 27.68 -5.47 -4.85
N ASN A 156 26.66 -6.03 -4.18
CA ASN A 156 26.43 -7.48 -3.98
C ASN A 156 25.18 -8.01 -4.72
N ILE A 157 24.58 -7.24 -5.66
CA ILE A 157 23.49 -7.61 -6.54
C ILE A 157 23.93 -7.51 -8.01
#